data_e8302d5b2b1ebf34d35b18b6ceeaaf48
#
_entry.id   e8302d5b2b1ebf34d35b18b6ceeaaf48
#
_cell.length_a   1.000
_cell.length_b   1.000
_cell.length_c   1.000
_cell.angle_alpha   90.00
_cell.angle_beta   90.00
_cell.angle_gamma   90.00
#
_symmetry.space_group_name_H-M   'P 1'
#
loop_
_entity.id
_entity.type
_entity.pdbx_description
1 polymer ?
#
loop_
_entity_poly.entity_id
_entity_poly.type
_entity_poly.pdbx_seq_one_letter_code
_entity_poly.pdbx_strand_id
1 'polypeptide(L)'
;MRRVLKMMTAVLGTTACASGGTGASPGMQTGAMGPEAAIARARADSMRLPYTRADIDFMSGMISHHAQAIKMASWAPTHGASQALVRMAERIVVGQADEIELMQSWLRDRLQPVPEADPAGMKMKMGDMEHVMLMPGMLSEEQLTQLDAGRGVEFDRLFLTFMIQHHRGAIDMVRTLFGSQGAAQDETVFKFANEVEIDQTEEIARMQQMLLEL
;
A
#
# COMPACT_ATOMS: atom_id res chain seq x y z
N MET A 1 -9.36 -8.30 67.63
CA MET A 1 -10.43 -8.92 68.53
C MET A 1 -11.41 -9.65 67.59
N ARG A 2 -11.64 -10.95 67.97
CA ARG A 2 -12.73 -11.89 67.52
C ARG A 2 -12.81 -12.18 66.01
N ARG A 3 -12.31 -13.32 65.43
CA ARG A 3 -12.68 -14.76 65.58
C ARG A 3 -14.19 -15.04 65.51
N VAL A 4 -14.62 -15.73 64.44
CA VAL A 4 -15.52 -16.92 64.40
C VAL A 4 -15.51 -17.39 62.93
N LEU A 5 -15.03 -18.44 62.51
CA LEU A 5 -15.01 -19.92 62.62
C LEU A 5 -16.40 -20.57 62.56
N LYS A 6 -16.54 -21.48 61.62
CA LYS A 6 -17.41 -22.70 61.47
C LYS A 6 -18.25 -22.69 60.20
N MET A 7 -18.53 -23.75 59.47
CA MET A 7 -18.17 -25.19 59.56
C MET A 7 -18.58 -25.88 58.27
N MET A 8 -17.87 -26.93 57.95
CA MET A 8 -18.09 -27.94 56.93
C MET A 8 -19.52 -28.45 56.81
N THR A 9 -19.93 -28.81 55.62
CA THR A 9 -20.71 -30.05 55.41
C THR A 9 -20.34 -30.68 54.06
N ALA A 10 -19.81 -31.87 54.14
CA ALA A 10 -19.54 -32.76 53.03
C ALA A 10 -20.82 -33.54 52.65
N VAL A 11 -21.08 -33.67 51.36
CA VAL A 11 -22.01 -34.71 50.87
C VAL A 11 -21.28 -35.47 49.77
N LEU A 12 -21.02 -36.74 50.07
CA LEU A 12 -20.62 -37.74 49.08
C LEU A 12 -21.85 -38.13 48.23
N GLY A 13 -21.63 -38.29 46.92
CA GLY A 13 -22.66 -38.82 46.05
C GLY A 13 -22.11 -39.18 44.65
N THR A 14 -21.65 -40.42 44.55
CA THR A 14 -21.74 -41.42 43.43
C THR A 14 -21.21 -41.07 42.06
N THR A 15 -20.18 -41.81 41.70
CA THR A 15 -19.66 -42.19 40.40
C THR A 15 -20.73 -42.51 39.34
N ALA A 16 -20.58 -41.91 38.15
CA ALA A 16 -21.03 -42.47 36.89
C ALA A 16 -19.96 -42.27 35.82
N CYS A 17 -19.34 -43.35 35.42
CA CYS A 17 -18.51 -43.41 34.21
C CYS A 17 -19.37 -43.15 32.97
N ALA A 18 -19.01 -42.17 32.16
CA ALA A 18 -19.46 -42.09 30.78
C ALA A 18 -18.26 -41.77 29.91
N SER A 19 -18.05 -42.66 29.01
CA SER A 19 -17.12 -42.78 27.90
C SER A 19 -16.71 -41.52 27.17
N GLY A 20 -15.44 -41.58 26.79
CA GLY A 20 -14.67 -40.83 25.82
C GLY A 20 -15.39 -39.93 24.81
N GLY A 21 -15.10 -38.65 24.93
CA GLY A 21 -15.23 -37.70 23.87
C GLY A 21 -13.83 -37.15 23.57
N THR A 22 -13.25 -37.59 22.49
CA THR A 22 -12.04 -37.04 21.92
C THR A 22 -12.30 -35.56 21.61
N GLY A 23 -11.74 -34.68 22.41
CA GLY A 23 -11.71 -33.26 22.13
C GLY A 23 -10.90 -33.00 20.84
N ALA A 24 -11.61 -32.87 19.74
CA ALA A 24 -11.03 -32.31 18.55
C ALA A 24 -10.74 -30.82 18.82
N SER A 25 -9.46 -30.46 18.85
CA SER A 25 -9.02 -29.08 18.72
C SER A 25 -9.72 -28.44 17.52
N PRO A 26 -10.16 -27.18 17.59
CA PRO A 26 -10.67 -26.50 16.41
C PRO A 26 -9.52 -26.42 15.40
N GLY A 27 -9.57 -27.29 14.41
CA GLY A 27 -8.63 -27.27 13.30
C GLY A 27 -8.71 -25.89 12.65
N MET A 28 -7.57 -25.24 12.57
CA MET A 28 -7.36 -24.08 11.75
C MET A 28 -7.83 -24.43 10.34
N GLN A 29 -8.98 -23.90 9.94
CA GLN A 29 -9.51 -24.07 8.60
C GLN A 29 -8.52 -23.40 7.65
N THR A 30 -7.65 -24.20 7.04
CA THR A 30 -6.89 -23.77 5.87
C THR A 30 -7.92 -23.37 4.82
N GLY A 31 -7.98 -22.05 4.53
CA GLY A 31 -8.96 -21.50 3.61
C GLY A 31 -9.00 -22.30 2.32
N ALA A 32 -10.19 -22.72 1.93
CA ALA A 32 -10.42 -23.48 0.72
C ALA A 32 -9.78 -22.79 -0.48
N MET A 33 -8.72 -23.41 -1.01
CA MET A 33 -8.06 -22.99 -2.25
C MET A 33 -8.74 -23.76 -3.39
N GLY A 34 -9.63 -23.10 -4.14
CA GLY A 34 -10.33 -23.74 -5.25
C GLY A 34 -11.41 -22.87 -5.89
N PRO A 35 -12.09 -23.36 -6.93
CA PRO A 35 -13.14 -22.60 -7.62
C PRO A 35 -14.26 -22.12 -6.69
N GLU A 36 -14.62 -22.90 -5.68
CA GLU A 36 -15.64 -22.54 -4.68
C GLU A 36 -15.21 -21.37 -3.81
N ALA A 37 -13.94 -21.31 -3.41
CA ALA A 37 -13.39 -20.17 -2.66
C ALA A 37 -13.34 -18.90 -3.53
N ALA A 38 -13.03 -19.03 -4.82
CA ALA A 38 -13.08 -17.92 -5.76
C ALA A 38 -14.51 -17.39 -5.94
N ILE A 39 -15.51 -18.29 -6.05
CA ILE A 39 -16.93 -17.92 -6.13
C ILE A 39 -17.39 -17.24 -4.83
N ALA A 40 -16.98 -17.75 -3.68
CA ALA A 40 -17.33 -17.17 -2.39
C ALA A 40 -16.74 -15.77 -2.21
N ARG A 41 -15.48 -15.56 -2.65
CA ARG A 41 -14.84 -14.22 -2.68
C ARG A 41 -15.57 -13.30 -3.64
N ALA A 42 -15.84 -13.72 -4.87
CA ALA A 42 -16.58 -12.90 -5.83
C ALA A 42 -17.96 -12.48 -5.32
N ARG A 43 -18.66 -13.38 -4.60
CA ARG A 43 -19.95 -13.03 -3.94
C ARG A 43 -19.77 -12.05 -2.79
N ALA A 44 -18.74 -12.23 -1.96
CA ALA A 44 -18.43 -11.28 -0.89
C ALA A 44 -18.08 -9.90 -1.46
N ASP A 45 -17.33 -9.83 -2.56
CA ASP A 45 -16.99 -8.61 -3.24
C ASP A 45 -18.18 -7.94 -3.91
N SER A 46 -19.13 -8.69 -4.45
CA SER A 46 -20.37 -8.12 -5.01
C SER A 46 -21.29 -7.49 -3.95
N MET A 47 -21.08 -7.82 -2.68
CA MET A 47 -21.81 -7.25 -1.54
C MET A 47 -21.08 -6.04 -0.92
N ARG A 48 -19.83 -5.77 -1.32
CA ARG A 48 -19.10 -4.55 -0.96
C ARG A 48 -19.57 -3.38 -1.80
N LEU A 49 -19.24 -2.17 -1.35
CA LEU A 49 -19.51 -0.98 -2.16
C LEU A 49 -18.89 -1.13 -3.55
N PRO A 50 -19.65 -0.77 -4.61
CA PRO A 50 -19.19 -0.97 -5.97
C PRO A 50 -17.91 -0.17 -6.24
N TYR A 51 -16.94 -0.82 -6.84
CA TYR A 51 -15.77 -0.16 -7.40
C TYR A 51 -15.97 0.05 -8.91
N THR A 52 -15.31 1.04 -9.46
CA THR A 52 -15.41 1.44 -10.87
C THR A 52 -14.13 1.13 -11.63
N ARG A 53 -14.15 1.35 -12.93
CA ARG A 53 -12.94 1.30 -13.74
C ARG A 53 -11.90 2.35 -13.29
N ALA A 54 -12.34 3.52 -12.85
CA ALA A 54 -11.44 4.56 -12.33
C ALA A 54 -10.70 4.11 -11.07
N ASP A 55 -11.34 3.33 -10.19
CA ASP A 55 -10.67 2.74 -9.02
C ASP A 55 -9.58 1.74 -9.44
N ILE A 56 -9.87 0.89 -10.43
CA ILE A 56 -8.90 -0.07 -10.96
C ILE A 56 -7.71 0.66 -11.60
N ASP A 57 -7.98 1.68 -12.41
CA ASP A 57 -6.94 2.44 -13.11
C ASP A 57 -6.08 3.22 -12.13
N PHE A 58 -6.67 3.80 -11.06
CA PHE A 58 -5.95 4.46 -9.98
C PHE A 58 -5.02 3.50 -9.24
N MET A 59 -5.56 2.38 -8.74
CA MET A 59 -4.79 1.38 -8.00
C MET A 59 -3.68 0.77 -8.86
N SER A 60 -3.96 0.50 -10.14
CA SER A 60 -2.98 -0.07 -11.06
C SER A 60 -1.86 0.92 -11.44
N GLY A 61 -2.23 2.17 -11.73
CA GLY A 61 -1.26 3.20 -12.11
C GLY A 61 -0.36 3.63 -10.96
N MET A 62 -0.91 3.69 -9.73
CA MET A 62 -0.18 4.10 -8.54
C MET A 62 0.91 3.08 -8.15
N ILE A 63 0.78 1.79 -8.52
CA ILE A 63 1.82 0.77 -8.31
C ILE A 63 3.12 1.16 -9.02
N SER A 64 3.06 1.47 -10.31
CA SER A 64 4.26 1.88 -11.08
C SER A 64 4.77 3.26 -10.64
N HIS A 65 3.85 4.15 -10.29
CA HIS A 65 4.18 5.46 -9.74
C HIS A 65 5.03 5.31 -8.47
N HIS A 66 4.58 4.55 -7.47
CA HIS A 66 5.30 4.29 -6.23
C HIS A 66 6.63 3.57 -6.46
N ALA A 67 6.66 2.60 -7.37
CA ALA A 67 7.90 1.91 -7.73
C ALA A 67 8.99 2.88 -8.22
N GLN A 68 8.62 3.95 -8.94
CA GLN A 68 9.58 4.96 -9.36
C GLN A 68 10.11 5.79 -8.18
N ALA A 69 9.25 6.19 -7.23
CA ALA A 69 9.70 6.90 -6.03
C ALA A 69 10.66 6.05 -5.19
N ILE A 70 10.37 4.75 -5.02
CA ILE A 70 11.26 3.81 -4.33
C ILE A 70 12.61 3.73 -5.03
N LYS A 71 12.63 3.63 -6.38
CA LYS A 71 13.87 3.63 -7.16
C LYS A 71 14.69 4.90 -6.89
N MET A 72 14.07 6.07 -6.99
CA MET A 72 14.73 7.35 -6.73
C MET A 72 15.26 7.43 -5.29
N ALA A 73 14.45 7.07 -4.32
CA ALA A 73 14.78 7.12 -2.90
C ALA A 73 15.94 6.15 -2.54
N SER A 74 16.01 4.99 -3.21
CA SER A 74 17.06 4.00 -2.98
C SER A 74 18.47 4.48 -3.34
N TRP A 75 18.60 5.56 -4.11
CA TRP A 75 19.90 6.14 -4.46
C TRP A 75 20.49 7.03 -3.36
N ALA A 76 19.65 7.59 -2.47
CA ALA A 76 20.11 8.54 -1.45
C ALA A 76 21.32 8.05 -0.63
N PRO A 77 21.37 6.82 -0.11
CA PRO A 77 22.53 6.34 0.68
C PRO A 77 23.84 6.27 -0.10
N THR A 78 23.78 6.04 -1.42
CA THR A 78 24.97 5.80 -2.27
C THR A 78 25.41 7.05 -3.04
N HIS A 79 24.58 8.08 -3.12
CA HIS A 79 24.83 9.30 -3.88
C HIS A 79 25.36 10.46 -3.02
N GLY A 80 25.72 10.19 -1.76
CA GLY A 80 26.27 11.18 -0.85
C GLY A 80 25.22 12.21 -0.37
N ALA A 81 23.95 11.79 -0.31
CA ALA A 81 22.88 12.63 0.19
C ALA A 81 23.09 13.06 1.65
N SER A 82 22.53 14.21 2.02
CA SER A 82 22.49 14.65 3.41
C SER A 82 21.76 13.64 4.30
N GLN A 83 22.16 13.54 5.57
CA GLN A 83 21.53 12.65 6.54
C GLN A 83 20.02 12.91 6.71
N ALA A 84 19.59 14.15 6.52
CA ALA A 84 18.17 14.51 6.58
C ALA A 84 17.43 13.90 5.39
N LEU A 85 18.01 13.96 4.18
CA LEU A 85 17.44 13.38 2.98
C LEU A 85 17.44 11.84 3.01
N VAL A 86 18.52 11.22 3.48
CA VAL A 86 18.59 9.75 3.66
C VAL A 86 17.43 9.25 4.52
N ARG A 87 17.21 9.88 5.70
CA ARG A 87 16.09 9.50 6.57
C ARG A 87 14.71 9.70 5.95
N MET A 88 14.54 10.71 5.10
CA MET A 88 13.31 10.92 4.34
C MET A 88 13.14 9.83 3.29
N ALA A 89 14.16 9.55 2.52
CA ALA A 89 14.18 8.52 1.48
C ALA A 89 13.87 7.12 2.05
N GLU A 90 14.43 6.77 3.22
CA GLU A 90 14.13 5.52 3.91
C GLU A 90 12.63 5.38 4.25
N ARG A 91 11.98 6.46 4.72
CA ARG A 91 10.54 6.43 5.00
C ARG A 91 9.71 6.27 3.73
N ILE A 92 10.08 6.97 2.65
CA ILE A 92 9.43 6.83 1.34
C ILE A 92 9.54 5.39 0.86
N VAL A 93 10.71 4.76 0.95
CA VAL A 93 10.90 3.36 0.53
C VAL A 93 9.99 2.42 1.29
N VAL A 94 9.92 2.54 2.62
CA VAL A 94 9.11 1.63 3.45
C VAL A 94 7.61 1.88 3.23
N GLY A 95 7.17 3.13 3.35
CA GLY A 95 5.75 3.47 3.22
C GLY A 95 5.18 3.09 1.86
N GLN A 96 5.87 3.48 0.78
CA GLN A 96 5.38 3.19 -0.56
C GLN A 96 5.50 1.72 -0.97
N ALA A 97 6.38 0.94 -0.34
CA ALA A 97 6.40 -0.51 -0.52
C ALA A 97 5.16 -1.17 0.10
N ASP A 98 4.77 -0.78 1.30
CA ASP A 98 3.55 -1.27 1.97
C ASP A 98 2.30 -0.89 1.16
N GLU A 99 2.27 0.31 0.60
CA GLU A 99 1.17 0.79 -0.25
C GLU A 99 1.08 0.02 -1.57
N ILE A 100 2.21 -0.35 -2.19
CA ILE A 100 2.20 -1.25 -3.36
C ILE A 100 1.58 -2.60 -3.01
N GLU A 101 1.92 -3.19 -1.87
CA GLU A 101 1.33 -4.46 -1.43
C GLU A 101 -0.19 -4.35 -1.20
N LEU A 102 -0.64 -3.24 -0.60
CA LEU A 102 -2.07 -2.94 -0.42
C LEU A 102 -2.80 -2.90 -1.76
N MET A 103 -2.28 -2.14 -2.74
CA MET A 103 -2.87 -2.00 -4.07
C MET A 103 -2.92 -3.33 -4.81
N GLN A 104 -1.82 -4.08 -4.80
CA GLN A 104 -1.77 -5.40 -5.41
C GLN A 104 -2.73 -6.38 -4.75
N SER A 105 -2.87 -6.34 -3.42
CA SER A 105 -3.84 -7.17 -2.71
C SER A 105 -5.28 -6.80 -3.09
N TRP A 106 -5.58 -5.50 -3.13
CA TRP A 106 -6.90 -5.00 -3.53
C TRP A 106 -7.31 -5.47 -4.93
N LEU A 107 -6.38 -5.40 -5.90
CA LEU A 107 -6.59 -5.86 -7.28
C LEU A 107 -6.80 -7.39 -7.33
N ARG A 108 -5.94 -8.18 -6.62
CA ARG A 108 -6.07 -9.63 -6.56
C ARG A 108 -7.42 -10.07 -6.00
N ASP A 109 -7.86 -9.45 -4.91
CA ASP A 109 -9.11 -9.78 -4.24
C ASP A 109 -10.34 -9.53 -5.14
N ARG A 110 -10.19 -8.67 -6.14
CA ARG A 110 -11.24 -8.33 -7.13
C ARG A 110 -11.05 -8.99 -8.47
N LEU A 111 -10.11 -9.95 -8.55
CA LEU A 111 -9.77 -10.68 -9.77
C LEU A 111 -9.39 -9.76 -10.93
N GLN A 112 -8.81 -8.60 -10.60
CA GLN A 112 -8.28 -7.67 -11.61
C GLN A 112 -6.82 -8.01 -11.93
N PRO A 113 -6.36 -7.68 -13.16
CA PRO A 113 -4.95 -7.77 -13.49
C PRO A 113 -4.09 -7.00 -12.49
N VAL A 114 -3.01 -7.61 -12.02
CA VAL A 114 -2.07 -6.97 -11.08
C VAL A 114 -0.83 -6.57 -11.86
N PRO A 115 -0.54 -5.28 -12.04
CA PRO A 115 0.68 -4.83 -12.69
C PRO A 115 1.92 -5.19 -11.87
N GLU A 116 3.04 -5.36 -12.57
CA GLU A 116 4.36 -5.33 -11.94
C GLU A 116 4.65 -3.93 -11.40
N ALA A 117 5.39 -3.86 -10.30
CA ALA A 117 5.89 -2.60 -9.76
C ALA A 117 7.11 -2.13 -10.59
N ASP A 118 6.85 -1.71 -11.83
CA ASP A 118 7.88 -1.28 -12.76
C ASP A 118 8.11 0.24 -12.67
N PRO A 119 9.30 0.69 -12.24
CA PRO A 119 9.60 2.11 -12.11
C PRO A 119 9.70 2.85 -13.45
N ALA A 120 9.74 2.14 -14.57
CA ALA A 120 9.74 2.75 -15.90
C ALA A 120 8.35 3.24 -16.32
N GLY A 121 7.28 2.77 -15.65
CA GLY A 121 5.90 3.13 -15.93
C GLY A 121 4.99 1.90 -16.07
N MET A 122 3.71 2.16 -16.28
CA MET A 122 2.72 1.10 -16.43
C MET A 122 2.77 0.51 -17.84
N LYS A 123 2.97 -0.81 -17.95
CA LYS A 123 2.92 -1.53 -19.23
C LYS A 123 1.48 -1.73 -19.66
N MET A 124 1.18 -1.33 -20.88
CA MET A 124 -0.13 -1.50 -21.50
C MET A 124 0.02 -2.22 -22.85
N LYS A 125 -0.83 -3.20 -23.08
CA LYS A 125 -0.92 -3.85 -24.41
C LYS A 125 -1.94 -3.11 -25.26
N MET A 126 -1.50 -2.64 -26.44
CA MET A 126 -2.35 -2.10 -27.49
C MET A 126 -2.18 -2.96 -28.76
N GLY A 127 -3.08 -3.95 -28.94
CA GLY A 127 -2.89 -4.99 -29.94
C GLY A 127 -1.69 -5.88 -29.59
N ASP A 128 -0.78 -6.06 -30.55
CA ASP A 128 0.45 -6.86 -30.37
C ASP A 128 1.65 -6.04 -29.82
N MET A 129 1.46 -4.74 -29.61
CA MET A 129 2.51 -3.85 -29.12
C MET A 129 2.34 -3.59 -27.62
N GLU A 130 3.47 -3.62 -26.90
CA GLU A 130 3.56 -3.17 -25.51
C GLU A 130 4.01 -1.72 -25.46
N HIS A 131 3.24 -0.89 -24.78
CA HIS A 131 3.54 0.51 -24.53
C HIS A 131 3.75 0.75 -23.04
N VAL A 132 4.75 1.54 -22.71
CA VAL A 132 4.97 2.03 -21.34
C VAL A 132 4.34 3.40 -21.23
N MET A 133 3.45 3.56 -20.26
CA MET A 133 2.77 4.81 -19.97
C MET A 133 3.28 5.37 -18.65
N LEU A 134 3.80 6.59 -18.68
CA LEU A 134 4.14 7.32 -17.47
C LEU A 134 2.88 7.89 -16.83
N MET A 135 2.72 7.66 -15.53
CA MET A 135 1.66 8.30 -14.76
C MET A 135 1.98 9.79 -14.53
N PRO A 136 0.99 10.63 -14.20
CA PRO A 136 1.23 12.03 -13.88
C PRO A 136 2.37 12.21 -12.89
N GLY A 137 3.27 13.14 -13.16
CA GLY A 137 4.40 13.47 -12.29
C GLY A 137 5.60 12.52 -12.36
N MET A 138 5.47 11.32 -12.92
CA MET A 138 6.61 10.42 -13.11
C MET A 138 7.71 11.08 -13.93
N LEU A 139 8.94 10.75 -13.59
CA LEU A 139 10.13 11.23 -14.28
C LEU A 139 10.33 10.49 -15.61
N SER A 140 10.81 11.23 -16.60
CA SER A 140 11.33 10.63 -17.83
C SER A 140 12.67 9.92 -17.58
N GLU A 141 13.11 9.12 -18.53
CA GLU A 141 14.41 8.45 -18.48
C GLU A 141 15.57 9.46 -18.38
N GLU A 142 15.47 10.58 -19.09
CA GLU A 142 16.47 11.66 -19.00
C GLU A 142 16.54 12.27 -17.61
N GLN A 143 15.38 12.53 -16.97
CA GLN A 143 15.34 13.07 -15.61
C GLN A 143 15.90 12.05 -14.59
N LEU A 144 15.56 10.76 -14.73
CA LEU A 144 16.14 9.70 -13.90
C LEU A 144 17.65 9.61 -14.08
N THR A 145 18.16 9.70 -15.31
CA THR A 145 19.59 9.70 -15.62
C THR A 145 20.28 10.91 -14.99
N GLN A 146 19.65 12.09 -15.05
CA GLN A 146 20.17 13.30 -14.42
C GLN A 146 20.26 13.15 -12.89
N LEU A 147 19.23 12.57 -12.27
CA LEU A 147 19.21 12.32 -10.83
C LEU A 147 20.29 11.32 -10.41
N ASP A 148 20.43 10.21 -11.16
CA ASP A 148 21.43 9.17 -10.91
C ASP A 148 22.88 9.67 -11.10
N ALA A 149 23.08 10.69 -11.93
CA ALA A 149 24.37 11.34 -12.11
C ALA A 149 24.73 12.32 -10.97
N GLY A 150 23.75 12.87 -10.27
CA GLY A 150 23.96 13.83 -9.18
C GLY A 150 24.67 13.23 -7.97
N ARG A 151 25.45 14.06 -7.23
CA ARG A 151 26.12 13.65 -5.99
C ARG A 151 26.09 14.76 -4.95
N GLY A 152 26.06 14.37 -3.68
CA GLY A 152 26.07 15.34 -2.57
C GLY A 152 24.92 16.33 -2.65
N VAL A 153 25.23 17.61 -2.47
CA VAL A 153 24.23 18.71 -2.50
C VAL A 153 23.46 18.77 -3.84
N GLU A 154 24.13 18.45 -4.95
CA GLU A 154 23.45 18.43 -6.25
C GLU A 154 22.43 17.27 -6.34
N PHE A 155 22.77 16.10 -5.80
CA PHE A 155 21.79 15.01 -5.66
C PHE A 155 20.61 15.45 -4.79
N ASP A 156 20.86 16.06 -3.63
CA ASP A 156 19.81 16.54 -2.74
C ASP A 156 18.86 17.48 -3.47
N ARG A 157 19.39 18.46 -4.20
CA ARG A 157 18.61 19.42 -4.98
C ARG A 157 17.74 18.76 -6.05
N LEU A 158 18.35 17.88 -6.84
CA LEU A 158 17.64 17.16 -7.91
C LEU A 158 16.57 16.23 -7.33
N PHE A 159 16.91 15.46 -6.29
CA PHE A 159 15.97 14.56 -5.63
C PHE A 159 14.76 15.32 -5.10
N LEU A 160 14.97 16.38 -4.32
CA LEU A 160 13.89 17.17 -3.75
C LEU A 160 13.01 17.79 -4.84
N THR A 161 13.61 18.33 -5.90
CA THR A 161 12.89 18.93 -7.01
C THR A 161 12.03 17.90 -7.75
N PHE A 162 12.62 16.77 -8.08
CA PHE A 162 11.95 15.74 -8.84
C PHE A 162 10.93 14.96 -7.99
N MET A 163 11.20 14.73 -6.70
CA MET A 163 10.25 14.08 -5.83
C MET A 163 9.02 14.97 -5.55
N ILE A 164 9.20 16.28 -5.46
CA ILE A 164 8.07 17.22 -5.40
C ILE A 164 7.21 17.14 -6.69
N GLN A 165 7.83 17.07 -7.87
CA GLN A 165 7.12 16.87 -9.13
C GLN A 165 6.33 15.56 -9.10
N HIS A 166 6.96 14.49 -8.67
CA HIS A 166 6.40 13.15 -8.59
C HIS A 166 5.19 13.10 -7.64
N HIS A 167 5.32 13.63 -6.43
CA HIS A 167 4.24 13.68 -5.44
C HIS A 167 3.04 14.53 -5.89
N ARG A 168 3.28 15.64 -6.57
CA ARG A 168 2.19 16.43 -7.18
C ARG A 168 1.40 15.59 -8.19
N GLY A 169 2.08 14.76 -8.97
CA GLY A 169 1.44 13.85 -9.90
C GLY A 169 0.53 12.84 -9.19
N ALA A 170 0.94 12.28 -8.06
CA ALA A 170 0.09 11.39 -7.27
C ALA A 170 -1.17 12.11 -6.76
N ILE A 171 -1.03 13.33 -6.25
CA ILE A 171 -2.17 14.17 -5.82
C ILE A 171 -3.12 14.43 -7.00
N ASP A 172 -2.59 14.68 -8.20
CA ASP A 172 -3.43 14.86 -9.40
C ASP A 172 -4.15 13.55 -9.80
N MET A 173 -3.53 12.38 -9.59
CA MET A 173 -4.20 11.09 -9.76
C MET A 173 -5.34 10.90 -8.75
N VAL A 174 -5.15 11.26 -7.48
CA VAL A 174 -6.19 11.25 -6.44
C VAL A 174 -7.34 12.16 -6.82
N ARG A 175 -7.07 13.37 -7.25
CA ARG A 175 -8.11 14.33 -7.70
C ARG A 175 -8.90 13.81 -8.90
N THR A 176 -8.23 13.16 -9.84
CA THR A 176 -8.86 12.52 -10.98
C THR A 176 -9.79 11.39 -10.55
N LEU A 177 -9.36 10.57 -9.59
CA LEU A 177 -10.18 9.53 -9.00
C LEU A 177 -11.45 10.11 -8.37
N PHE A 178 -11.30 11.07 -7.44
CA PHE A 178 -12.46 11.69 -6.76
C PHE A 178 -13.37 12.50 -7.68
N GLY A 179 -12.84 12.99 -8.81
CA GLY A 179 -13.62 13.63 -9.86
C GLY A 179 -14.38 12.64 -10.76
N SER A 180 -14.09 11.35 -10.69
CA SER A 180 -14.71 10.33 -11.52
C SER A 180 -16.04 9.86 -10.92
N GLN A 181 -17.09 9.82 -11.74
CA GLN A 181 -18.43 9.48 -11.26
C GLN A 181 -18.49 8.05 -10.68
N GLY A 182 -18.88 7.95 -9.41
CA GLY A 182 -19.06 6.68 -8.71
C GLY A 182 -17.75 6.01 -8.25
N ALA A 183 -16.59 6.62 -8.51
CA ALA A 183 -15.32 6.14 -8.00
C ALA A 183 -15.14 6.43 -6.50
N ALA A 184 -14.14 5.79 -5.89
CA ALA A 184 -13.81 5.92 -4.47
C ALA A 184 -14.98 5.63 -3.51
N GLN A 185 -15.90 4.73 -3.91
CA GLN A 185 -16.96 4.25 -3.02
C GLN A 185 -16.51 3.00 -2.24
N ASP A 186 -15.48 2.31 -2.70
CA ASP A 186 -14.82 1.24 -1.95
C ASP A 186 -14.03 1.84 -0.78
N GLU A 187 -14.22 1.31 0.43
CA GLU A 187 -13.61 1.86 1.65
C GLU A 187 -12.09 1.86 1.60
N THR A 188 -11.49 0.82 1.04
CA THR A 188 -10.02 0.72 0.92
C THR A 188 -9.48 1.77 -0.04
N VAL A 189 -10.12 1.92 -1.22
CA VAL A 189 -9.70 2.94 -2.21
C VAL A 189 -9.87 4.33 -1.65
N PHE A 190 -11.01 4.62 -1.00
CA PHE A 190 -11.26 5.93 -0.40
C PHE A 190 -10.23 6.29 0.67
N LYS A 191 -9.96 5.38 1.61
CA LYS A 191 -8.98 5.61 2.67
C LYS A 191 -7.58 5.80 2.10
N PHE A 192 -7.14 4.90 1.23
CA PHE A 192 -5.84 4.95 0.61
C PHE A 192 -5.63 6.25 -0.18
N ALA A 193 -6.59 6.65 -1.01
CA ALA A 193 -6.50 7.88 -1.78
C ALA A 193 -6.39 9.13 -0.88
N ASN A 194 -7.15 9.18 0.24
CA ASN A 194 -7.02 10.27 1.20
C ASN A 194 -5.66 10.28 1.92
N GLU A 195 -5.15 9.11 2.31
CA GLU A 195 -3.83 8.97 2.93
C GLU A 195 -2.74 9.45 1.97
N VAL A 196 -2.77 9.03 0.71
CA VAL A 196 -1.84 9.52 -0.34
C VAL A 196 -1.90 11.05 -0.47
N GLU A 197 -3.10 11.66 -0.49
CA GLU A 197 -3.22 13.13 -0.61
C GLU A 197 -2.61 13.85 0.59
N ILE A 198 -2.87 13.37 1.80
CA ILE A 198 -2.39 13.98 3.04
C ILE A 198 -0.87 13.81 3.14
N ASP A 199 -0.38 12.58 3.08
CA ASP A 199 1.02 12.27 3.32
C ASP A 199 1.93 12.92 2.28
N GLN A 200 1.55 12.84 1.00
CA GLN A 200 2.36 13.45 -0.05
C GLN A 200 2.29 14.98 -0.06
N THR A 201 1.20 15.58 0.43
CA THR A 201 1.14 17.03 0.65
C THR A 201 2.10 17.46 1.76
N GLU A 202 2.14 16.73 2.87
CA GLU A 202 3.07 16.99 3.98
C GLU A 202 4.53 16.77 3.57
N GLU A 203 4.81 15.72 2.78
CA GLU A 203 6.14 15.46 2.26
C GLU A 203 6.60 16.54 1.28
N ILE A 204 5.72 17.05 0.40
CA ILE A 204 6.02 18.18 -0.46
C ILE A 204 6.42 19.41 0.37
N ALA A 205 5.65 19.75 1.39
CA ALA A 205 5.95 20.90 2.24
C ALA A 205 7.32 20.75 2.93
N ARG A 206 7.63 19.55 3.43
CA ARG A 206 8.93 19.24 4.02
C ARG A 206 10.07 19.32 3.00
N MET A 207 9.89 18.78 1.79
CA MET A 207 10.90 18.86 0.74
C MET A 207 11.16 20.28 0.29
N GLN A 208 10.12 21.11 0.22
CA GLN A 208 10.26 22.55 -0.07
C GLN A 208 11.08 23.26 1.00
N GLN A 209 10.84 22.97 2.28
CA GLN A 209 11.64 23.50 3.38
C GLN A 209 13.11 23.07 3.26
N MET A 210 13.37 21.79 2.97
CA MET A 210 14.74 21.30 2.78
C MET A 210 15.44 21.98 1.59
N LEU A 211 14.73 22.29 0.51
CA LEU A 211 15.29 23.01 -0.64
C LEU A 211 15.72 24.45 -0.29
N LEU A 212 15.05 25.08 0.67
CA LEU A 212 15.41 26.43 1.14
C LEU A 212 16.65 26.42 2.04
N GLU A 213 17.01 25.26 2.59
CA GLU A 213 18.14 25.07 3.50
C GLU A 213 19.43 24.62 2.78
N LEU A 214 19.37 24.30 1.46
CA LEU A 214 20.53 23.96 0.62
C LEU A 214 21.28 25.19 0.14
#